data_9b749f776ac0435d0eb9615bb11d2bba
#
_entry.id   9b749f776ac0435d0eb9615bb11d2bba
#
_cell.length_a   1.000
_cell.length_b   1.000
_cell.length_c   1.000
_cell.angle_alpha   90.00
_cell.angle_beta   90.00
_cell.angle_gamma   90.00
#
_symmetry.space_group_name_H-M   'P 1'
#
loop_
_entity.id
_entity.type
_entity.pdbx_description
1 polymer ?
#
loop_
_entity_poly.entity_id
_entity_poly.type
_entity_poly.pdbx_seq_one_letter_code
_entity_poly.pdbx_strand_id
1 'polypeptide(L)'
;MVYDCLDQHNFIDPFEMPIGTRYIAGVDWGHTHPFVIKVRAITLTGEHYGVSEYYKTGLTIRDMVQIATRLQTVWGIENFYCDPSEPGYILEFNRAGLRAVKANNDIRVGIDKHYELIKSKRYKLFKDANPYTEDEYENYHYPEPIDLKPDQAEKECLPVDKDNHCMDAERYITMATYDNYEKKTPKVAEGIKKQETRHERYRRLIKGPRKGKSETWN
;
A
#
# COMPACT_ATOMS: atom_id res chain seq x y z
N MET A 1 13.96 -8.80 14.91
CA MET A 1 13.21 -7.83 14.09
C MET A 1 12.43 -8.54 13.02
N VAL A 2 11.24 -8.05 12.66
CA VAL A 2 10.41 -8.63 11.57
C VAL A 2 10.94 -8.18 10.21
N TYR A 3 11.30 -6.91 10.07
CA TYR A 3 11.77 -6.31 8.82
C TYR A 3 13.26 -5.94 8.91
N ASP A 4 14.12 -6.93 9.14
CA ASP A 4 15.58 -6.78 9.25
C ASP A 4 16.26 -6.39 7.94
N CYS A 5 15.54 -6.44 6.83
CA CYS A 5 15.99 -6.00 5.50
C CYS A 5 15.81 -4.50 5.24
N LEU A 6 15.15 -3.76 6.16
CA LEU A 6 15.02 -2.31 6.06
C LEU A 6 16.37 -1.66 6.38
N ASP A 7 16.83 -0.80 5.49
CA ASP A 7 18.09 -0.08 5.66
C ASP A 7 18.01 1.38 5.19
N GLN A 8 19.12 2.12 5.30
CA GLN A 8 19.19 3.53 4.93
C GLN A 8 18.73 3.84 3.50
N HIS A 9 18.80 2.87 2.57
CA HIS A 9 18.36 3.07 1.18
C HIS A 9 16.83 3.05 1.01
N ASN A 10 16.11 2.65 2.06
CA ASN A 10 14.66 2.72 2.08
C ASN A 10 14.16 4.10 2.54
N PHE A 11 15.04 4.97 3.07
CA PHE A 11 14.70 6.33 3.51
C PHE A 11 15.24 7.35 2.52
N ILE A 12 14.35 8.11 1.89
CA ILE A 12 14.70 9.07 0.85
C ILE A 12 14.14 10.45 1.12
N ASP A 13 14.77 11.46 0.58
CA ASP A 13 14.24 12.80 0.68
C ASP A 13 12.95 12.93 -0.15
N PRO A 14 11.93 13.68 0.32
CA PRO A 14 10.70 13.90 -0.41
C PRO A 14 10.97 14.53 -1.79
N PHE A 15 10.23 14.08 -2.79
CA PHE A 15 10.27 14.63 -4.15
C PHE A 15 8.86 14.64 -4.77
N GLU A 16 8.68 15.37 -5.85
CA GLU A 16 7.40 15.40 -6.58
C GLU A 16 7.17 14.07 -7.31
N MET A 17 6.03 13.44 -6.98
CA MET A 17 5.72 12.13 -7.54
C MET A 17 5.41 12.20 -9.04
N PRO A 18 5.85 11.19 -9.81
CA PRO A 18 5.60 11.15 -11.27
C PRO A 18 4.11 11.17 -11.61
N ILE A 19 3.78 11.76 -12.76
CA ILE A 19 2.41 11.76 -13.29
C ILE A 19 1.91 10.32 -13.47
N GLY A 20 0.69 10.06 -13.03
CA GLY A 20 0.08 8.73 -13.06
C GLY A 20 0.35 7.90 -11.81
N THR A 21 1.03 8.47 -10.80
CA THR A 21 1.12 7.88 -9.46
C THR A 21 -0.27 7.79 -8.83
N ARG A 22 -0.56 6.65 -8.21
CA ARG A 22 -1.79 6.40 -7.46
C ARG A 22 -1.52 6.51 -5.98
N TYR A 23 -2.49 7.02 -5.23
CA TYR A 23 -2.42 7.12 -3.78
C TYR A 23 -3.50 6.26 -3.14
N ILE A 24 -3.11 5.43 -2.19
CA ILE A 24 -4.00 4.59 -1.39
C ILE A 24 -3.61 4.70 0.08
N ALA A 25 -4.54 4.38 0.96
CA ALA A 25 -4.28 4.46 2.39
C ALA A 25 -4.62 3.14 3.10
N GLY A 26 -3.83 2.82 4.13
CA GLY A 26 -4.14 1.82 5.14
C GLY A 26 -4.66 2.50 6.40
N VAL A 27 -5.65 1.90 7.03
CA VAL A 27 -6.28 2.44 8.24
C VAL A 27 -6.31 1.38 9.32
N ASP A 28 -5.67 1.70 10.44
CA ASP A 28 -5.78 0.95 11.68
C ASP A 28 -6.62 1.74 12.68
N TRP A 29 -7.67 1.08 13.25
CA TRP A 29 -8.61 1.75 14.15
C TRP A 29 -8.10 1.75 15.57
N GLY A 30 -8.21 2.88 16.24
CA GLY A 30 -7.93 2.98 17.65
C GLY A 30 -8.68 4.13 18.33
N HIS A 31 -9.00 3.95 19.60
CA HIS A 31 -9.54 4.99 20.49
C HIS A 31 -8.62 5.18 21.69
N THR A 32 -8.44 4.14 22.50
CA THR A 32 -7.42 4.08 23.56
C THR A 32 -6.04 3.82 22.98
N HIS A 33 -5.97 3.00 21.93
CA HIS A 33 -4.81 2.86 21.08
C HIS A 33 -4.82 3.92 19.97
N PRO A 34 -3.70 4.13 19.28
CA PRO A 34 -3.64 5.08 18.19
C PRO A 34 -4.56 4.72 17.02
N PHE A 35 -5.25 5.71 16.49
CA PHE A 35 -5.82 5.66 15.16
C PHE A 35 -4.73 6.05 14.16
N VAL A 36 -4.52 5.20 13.15
CA VAL A 36 -3.47 5.39 12.15
C VAL A 36 -4.06 5.43 10.75
N ILE A 37 -3.59 6.38 9.96
CA ILE A 37 -3.75 6.38 8.50
C ILE A 37 -2.35 6.48 7.89
N LYS A 38 -1.97 5.47 7.12
CA LYS A 38 -0.77 5.49 6.27
C LYS A 38 -1.17 5.83 4.85
N VAL A 39 -0.46 6.78 4.23
CA VAL A 39 -0.66 7.11 2.82
C VAL A 39 0.52 6.59 2.01
N ARG A 40 0.22 5.79 1.00
CA ARG A 40 1.22 5.21 0.11
C ARG A 40 0.98 5.65 -1.33
N ALA A 41 2.02 6.19 -1.95
CA ALA A 41 2.08 6.46 -3.38
C ALA A 41 2.61 5.22 -4.12
N ILE A 42 2.00 4.87 -5.24
CA ILE A 42 2.40 3.74 -6.08
C ILE A 42 2.57 4.23 -7.51
N THR A 43 3.79 4.13 -8.02
CA THR A 43 4.12 4.57 -9.38
C THR A 43 3.63 3.56 -10.44
N LEU A 44 3.65 3.99 -11.69
CA LEU A 44 3.34 3.11 -12.84
C LEU A 44 4.36 1.98 -13.00
N THR A 45 5.57 2.15 -12.47
CA THR A 45 6.64 1.14 -12.46
C THR A 45 6.48 0.16 -11.30
N GLY A 46 5.53 0.41 -10.39
CA GLY A 46 5.22 -0.46 -9.26
C GLY A 46 6.15 -0.23 -8.07
N GLU A 47 6.77 0.93 -7.96
CA GLU A 47 7.47 1.35 -6.75
C GLU A 47 6.50 1.97 -5.76
N HIS A 48 6.73 1.74 -4.49
CA HIS A 48 5.90 2.14 -3.36
C HIS A 48 6.62 3.15 -2.48
N TYR A 49 5.96 4.23 -2.13
CA TYR A 49 6.50 5.30 -1.29
C TYR A 49 5.52 5.60 -0.15
N GLY A 50 5.95 5.42 1.11
CA GLY A 50 5.24 5.95 2.27
C GLY A 50 5.44 7.46 2.31
N VAL A 51 4.40 8.21 1.94
CA VAL A 51 4.49 9.67 1.73
C VAL A 51 3.94 10.48 2.89
N SER A 52 3.12 9.88 3.73
CA SER A 52 2.50 10.55 4.89
C SER A 52 1.93 9.54 5.86
N GLU A 53 1.89 9.91 7.13
CA GLU A 53 1.14 9.21 8.15
C GLU A 53 0.32 10.17 9.01
N TYR A 54 -0.73 9.64 9.62
CA TYR A 54 -1.46 10.28 10.70
C TYR A 54 -1.54 9.28 11.87
N TYR A 55 -1.19 9.73 13.07
CA TYR A 55 -1.12 8.88 14.25
C TYR A 55 -1.62 9.63 15.48
N LYS A 56 -2.72 9.22 16.08
CA LYS A 56 -3.28 9.90 17.26
C LYS A 56 -4.28 9.04 18.02
N THR A 57 -4.26 9.13 19.36
CA THR A 57 -5.25 8.53 20.27
C THR A 57 -6.40 9.48 20.58
N GLY A 58 -7.46 8.94 21.18
CA GLY A 58 -8.56 9.73 21.75
C GLY A 58 -9.49 10.38 20.74
N LEU A 59 -9.56 9.87 19.52
CA LEU A 59 -10.40 10.39 18.47
C LEU A 59 -11.78 9.72 18.46
N THR A 60 -12.80 10.52 18.15
CA THR A 60 -14.12 9.99 17.79
C THR A 60 -14.15 9.58 16.32
N ILE A 61 -15.11 8.73 15.92
CA ILE A 61 -15.30 8.39 14.51
C ILE A 61 -15.52 9.62 13.61
N ARG A 62 -16.16 10.65 14.14
CA ARG A 62 -16.35 11.91 13.43
C ARG A 62 -15.02 12.63 13.15
N ASP A 63 -14.11 12.62 14.12
CA ASP A 63 -12.78 13.20 13.96
C ASP A 63 -11.97 12.39 12.91
N MET A 64 -12.03 11.06 12.98
CA MET A 64 -11.38 10.17 12.04
C MET A 64 -11.85 10.40 10.59
N VAL A 65 -13.18 10.54 10.39
CA VAL A 65 -13.76 10.88 9.08
C VAL A 65 -13.25 12.23 8.57
N GLN A 66 -13.20 13.27 9.42
CA GLN A 66 -12.69 14.58 9.02
C GLN A 66 -11.21 14.54 8.61
N ILE A 67 -10.41 13.80 9.35
CA ILE A 67 -8.99 13.60 9.07
C ILE A 67 -8.81 12.87 7.74
N ALA A 68 -9.50 11.75 7.54
CA ALA A 68 -9.44 10.98 6.31
C ALA A 68 -9.90 11.80 5.09
N THR A 69 -10.93 12.63 5.24
CA THR A 69 -11.41 13.53 4.18
C THR A 69 -10.36 14.58 3.80
N ARG A 70 -9.66 15.15 4.80
CA ARG A 70 -8.54 16.08 4.53
C ARG A 70 -7.40 15.39 3.79
N LEU A 71 -7.01 14.21 4.24
CA LEU A 71 -5.95 13.42 3.59
C LEU A 71 -6.35 13.04 2.15
N GLN A 72 -7.61 12.64 1.92
CA GLN A 72 -8.11 12.38 0.57
C GLN A 72 -8.03 13.63 -0.32
N THR A 73 -8.37 14.80 0.21
CA THR A 73 -8.29 16.05 -0.55
C THR A 73 -6.84 16.40 -0.90
N VAL A 74 -5.90 16.21 0.03
CA VAL A 74 -4.49 16.56 -0.17
C VAL A 74 -3.81 15.59 -1.14
N TRP A 75 -4.03 14.29 -0.96
CA TRP A 75 -3.30 13.25 -1.68
C TRP A 75 -4.05 12.63 -2.86
N GLY A 76 -5.36 12.88 -2.99
CA GLY A 76 -6.19 12.21 -3.99
C GLY A 76 -6.32 10.71 -3.75
N ILE A 77 -6.48 10.29 -2.48
CA ILE A 77 -6.52 8.88 -2.08
C ILE A 77 -7.68 8.17 -2.78
N GLU A 78 -7.37 7.12 -3.54
CA GLU A 78 -8.36 6.35 -4.30
C GLU A 78 -9.19 5.41 -3.41
N ASN A 79 -8.53 4.74 -2.45
CA ASN A 79 -9.15 3.78 -1.55
C ASN A 79 -8.48 3.81 -0.18
N PHE A 80 -9.29 3.58 0.86
CA PHE A 80 -8.84 3.35 2.23
C PHE A 80 -9.04 1.86 2.56
N TYR A 81 -7.95 1.14 2.79
CA TYR A 81 -7.96 -0.26 3.20
C TYR A 81 -7.94 -0.32 4.71
N CYS A 82 -9.07 -0.67 5.29
CA CYS A 82 -9.32 -0.52 6.71
C CYS A 82 -9.29 -1.86 7.43
N ASP A 83 -8.77 -1.86 8.65
CA ASP A 83 -8.92 -2.98 9.56
C ASP A 83 -10.38 -3.48 9.56
N PRO A 84 -10.63 -4.77 9.33
CA PRO A 84 -11.98 -5.34 9.29
C PRO A 84 -12.68 -5.44 10.65
N SER A 85 -11.99 -5.18 11.77
CA SER A 85 -12.53 -5.31 13.14
C SER A 85 -13.71 -4.37 13.41
N GLU A 86 -13.73 -3.18 12.77
CA GLU A 86 -14.73 -2.14 12.98
C GLU A 86 -15.57 -1.85 11.71
N PRO A 87 -16.48 -2.76 11.33
CA PRO A 87 -17.30 -2.59 10.11
C PRO A 87 -18.20 -1.35 10.15
N GLY A 88 -18.57 -0.89 11.37
CA GLY A 88 -19.32 0.35 11.56
C GLY A 88 -18.52 1.59 11.14
N TYR A 89 -17.23 1.64 11.43
CA TYR A 89 -16.36 2.75 11.05
C TYR A 89 -16.12 2.79 9.54
N ILE A 90 -15.96 1.62 8.92
CA ILE A 90 -15.90 1.49 7.46
C ILE A 90 -17.16 2.05 6.80
N LEU A 91 -18.34 1.78 7.40
CA LEU A 91 -19.60 2.31 6.90
C LEU A 91 -19.65 3.85 7.02
N GLU A 92 -19.20 4.43 8.15
CA GLU A 92 -19.17 5.88 8.33
C GLU A 92 -18.21 6.57 7.34
N PHE A 93 -17.03 5.96 7.06
CA PHE A 93 -16.14 6.45 6.01
C PHE A 93 -16.84 6.47 4.65
N ASN A 94 -17.53 5.38 4.29
CA ASN A 94 -18.25 5.30 3.01
C ASN A 94 -19.42 6.29 2.95
N ARG A 95 -20.14 6.54 4.05
CA ARG A 95 -21.19 7.58 4.12
C ARG A 95 -20.64 8.98 3.90
N ALA A 96 -19.40 9.22 4.29
CA ALA A 96 -18.70 10.48 4.05
C ALA A 96 -18.12 10.60 2.62
N GLY A 97 -18.33 9.62 1.75
CA GLY A 97 -17.83 9.63 0.38
C GLY A 97 -16.39 9.12 0.22
N LEU A 98 -15.81 8.60 1.30
CA LEU A 98 -14.51 7.92 1.24
C LEU A 98 -14.71 6.49 0.70
N ARG A 99 -13.81 6.02 -0.15
CA ARG A 99 -13.85 4.64 -0.64
C ARG A 99 -13.15 3.73 0.36
N ALA A 100 -13.84 3.38 1.45
CA ALA A 100 -13.33 2.49 2.47
C ALA A 100 -13.71 1.04 2.18
N VAL A 101 -12.73 0.16 2.20
CA VAL A 101 -12.86 -1.29 1.97
C VAL A 101 -12.22 -2.06 3.11
N LYS A 102 -12.79 -3.22 3.44
CA LYS A 102 -12.16 -4.16 4.38
C LYS A 102 -10.81 -4.61 3.82
N ALA A 103 -9.77 -4.47 4.62
CA ALA A 103 -8.47 -5.03 4.30
C ALA A 103 -8.47 -6.56 4.43
N ASN A 104 -7.58 -7.21 3.70
CA ASN A 104 -7.20 -8.58 3.98
C ASN A 104 -6.23 -8.57 5.17
N ASN A 105 -6.63 -9.18 6.29
CA ASN A 105 -5.90 -9.17 7.55
C ASN A 105 -5.05 -10.44 7.78
N ASP A 106 -4.63 -11.13 6.72
CA ASP A 106 -3.68 -12.24 6.87
C ASP A 106 -2.31 -11.68 7.26
N ILE A 107 -1.96 -11.88 8.54
CA ILE A 107 -0.75 -11.28 9.14
C ILE A 107 0.50 -11.83 8.48
N ARG A 108 0.60 -13.17 8.35
CA ARG A 108 1.80 -13.83 7.85
C ARG A 108 2.06 -13.51 6.39
N VAL A 109 1.06 -13.75 5.55
CA VAL A 109 1.17 -13.45 4.12
C VAL A 109 1.47 -11.98 3.88
N GLY A 110 0.85 -11.10 4.68
CA GLY A 110 1.08 -9.67 4.59
C GLY A 110 2.51 -9.26 4.98
N ILE A 111 3.05 -9.85 6.05
CA ILE A 111 4.45 -9.63 6.46
C ILE A 111 5.41 -10.09 5.38
N ASP A 112 5.24 -11.31 4.85
CA ASP A 112 6.12 -11.85 3.81
C ASP A 112 6.12 -10.97 2.56
N LYS A 113 4.94 -10.55 2.10
CA LYS A 113 4.80 -9.66 0.92
C LYS A 113 5.43 -8.29 1.17
N HIS A 114 5.26 -7.73 2.37
CA HIS A 114 5.86 -6.44 2.71
C HIS A 114 7.38 -6.54 2.84
N TYR A 115 7.88 -7.62 3.43
CA TYR A 115 9.31 -7.94 3.48
C TYR A 115 9.92 -8.00 2.08
N GLU A 116 9.27 -8.68 1.14
CA GLU A 116 9.72 -8.75 -0.26
C GLU A 116 9.80 -7.37 -0.93
N LEU A 117 8.82 -6.49 -0.70
CA LEU A 117 8.84 -5.11 -1.20
C LEU A 117 10.04 -4.32 -0.66
N ILE A 118 10.30 -4.42 0.65
CA ILE A 118 11.44 -3.74 1.30
C ILE A 118 12.75 -4.30 0.75
N LYS A 119 12.92 -5.62 0.77
CA LYS A 119 14.12 -6.33 0.33
C LYS A 119 14.47 -6.05 -1.13
N SER A 120 13.46 -5.98 -1.98
CA SER A 120 13.64 -5.64 -3.41
C SER A 120 13.90 -4.15 -3.68
N LYS A 121 13.99 -3.32 -2.62
CA LYS A 121 14.13 -1.86 -2.69
C LYS A 121 13.01 -1.13 -3.44
N ARG A 122 11.87 -1.79 -3.59
CA ARG A 122 10.66 -1.22 -4.21
C ARG A 122 9.78 -0.47 -3.22
N TYR A 123 10.06 -0.54 -1.93
CA TYR A 123 9.41 0.22 -0.88
C TYR A 123 10.38 1.24 -0.27
N LYS A 124 9.95 2.49 -0.21
CA LYS A 124 10.72 3.59 0.36
C LYS A 124 9.82 4.46 1.24
N LEU A 125 10.41 5.12 2.22
CA LEU A 125 9.77 6.08 3.10
C LEU A 125 10.33 7.47 2.84
N PHE A 126 9.45 8.46 2.77
CA PHE A 126 9.88 9.86 2.80
C PHE A 126 10.35 10.21 4.21
N LYS A 127 11.57 10.70 4.33
CA LYS A 127 12.15 11.18 5.58
C LYS A 127 11.26 12.26 6.20
N ASP A 128 11.18 12.27 7.51
CA ASP A 128 10.42 13.23 8.32
C ASP A 128 8.87 13.18 8.09
N ALA A 129 8.39 12.34 7.19
CA ALA A 129 6.98 12.20 6.90
C ALA A 129 6.31 10.98 7.59
N ASN A 130 7.11 10.11 8.20
CA ASN A 130 6.66 8.84 8.75
C ASN A 130 7.32 8.47 10.10
N PRO A 131 7.43 9.40 11.07
CA PRO A 131 8.23 9.18 12.29
C PRO A 131 7.75 8.00 13.15
N TYR A 132 6.45 7.78 13.29
CA TYR A 132 5.91 6.63 14.04
C TYR A 132 6.14 5.31 13.30
N THR A 133 6.04 5.31 11.98
CA THR A 133 6.36 4.13 11.16
C THR A 133 7.83 3.74 11.30
N GLU A 134 8.73 4.72 11.31
CA GLU A 134 10.17 4.48 11.49
C GLU A 134 10.44 3.86 12.86
N ASP A 135 9.85 4.41 13.93
CA ASP A 135 9.96 3.89 15.30
C ASP A 135 9.38 2.47 15.42
N GLU A 136 8.22 2.21 14.84
CA GLU A 136 7.62 0.88 14.86
C GLU A 136 8.45 -0.14 14.06
N TYR A 137 9.06 0.20 12.93
CA TYR A 137 9.97 -0.71 12.22
C TYR A 137 11.16 -1.15 13.07
N GLU A 138 11.71 -0.25 13.88
CA GLU A 138 12.84 -0.54 14.76
C GLU A 138 12.44 -1.43 15.96
N ASN A 139 11.18 -1.40 16.36
CA ASN A 139 10.68 -2.10 17.54
C ASN A 139 9.84 -3.36 17.20
N TYR A 140 9.42 -3.55 15.96
CA TYR A 140 8.59 -4.69 15.57
C TYR A 140 9.40 -5.98 15.48
N HIS A 141 9.12 -6.92 16.38
CA HIS A 141 9.92 -8.13 16.54
C HIS A 141 9.06 -9.35 16.85
N TYR A 142 9.64 -10.51 16.65
CA TYR A 142 9.09 -11.78 17.13
C TYR A 142 9.36 -11.96 18.63
N PRO A 143 8.50 -12.67 19.38
CA PRO A 143 8.76 -12.97 20.78
C PRO A 143 10.09 -13.72 20.95
N GLU A 144 10.79 -13.42 22.04
CA GLU A 144 12.01 -14.15 22.37
C GLU A 144 11.68 -15.63 22.68
N PRO A 145 12.55 -16.59 22.37
CA PRO A 145 12.31 -18.02 22.61
C PRO A 145 11.99 -18.34 24.08
N ILE A 146 12.51 -17.56 25.01
CA ILE A 146 12.28 -17.73 26.44
C ILE A 146 10.84 -17.37 26.87
N ASP A 147 10.16 -16.54 26.09
CA ASP A 147 8.80 -16.09 26.37
C ASP A 147 7.74 -17.05 25.80
N LEU A 148 8.18 -18.03 25.00
CA LEU A 148 7.30 -19.01 24.37
C LEU A 148 7.05 -20.19 25.31
N LYS A 149 5.79 -20.52 25.54
CA LYS A 149 5.42 -21.79 26.19
C LYS A 149 5.79 -22.97 25.26
N PRO A 150 6.13 -24.15 25.81
CA PRO A 150 6.55 -25.31 25.01
C PRO A 150 5.56 -25.70 23.89
N ASP A 151 4.27 -25.52 24.12
CA ASP A 151 3.19 -25.79 23.17
C ASP A 151 3.00 -24.66 22.13
N GLN A 152 3.63 -23.50 22.33
CA GLN A 152 3.65 -22.38 21.39
C GLN A 152 4.86 -22.42 20.45
N ALA A 153 5.93 -23.08 20.84
CA ALA A 153 7.13 -23.26 20.01
C ALA A 153 6.84 -24.05 18.72
N GLU A 154 5.82 -24.92 18.73
CA GLU A 154 5.36 -25.66 17.54
C GLU A 154 4.29 -24.89 16.74
N LYS A 155 3.67 -23.87 17.32
CA LYS A 155 2.75 -23.00 16.60
C LYS A 155 3.51 -21.89 15.91
N GLU A 156 3.07 -21.58 14.72
CA GLU A 156 3.58 -20.48 13.91
C GLU A 156 3.68 -19.20 14.74
N CYS A 157 4.92 -18.75 15.01
CA CYS A 157 5.19 -17.57 15.79
C CYS A 157 4.79 -16.32 15.02
N LEU A 158 3.86 -15.52 15.55
CA LEU A 158 3.52 -14.20 15.04
C LEU A 158 4.36 -13.15 15.80
N PRO A 159 4.59 -11.98 15.22
CA PRO A 159 5.21 -10.87 15.93
C PRO A 159 4.43 -10.48 17.19
N VAL A 160 5.12 -9.80 18.10
CA VAL A 160 4.50 -9.26 19.31
C VAL A 160 3.44 -8.22 18.89
N ASP A 161 2.20 -8.42 19.38
CA ASP A 161 1.08 -7.54 19.14
C ASP A 161 1.10 -6.35 20.10
N LYS A 162 2.04 -5.45 19.88
CA LYS A 162 2.23 -4.25 20.70
C LYS A 162 2.91 -3.17 19.86
N ASP A 163 2.36 -1.95 19.92
CA ASP A 163 2.90 -0.77 19.26
C ASP A 163 3.24 -1.02 17.77
N ASN A 164 2.29 -1.64 17.03
CA ASN A 164 2.44 -2.11 15.65
C ASN A 164 1.36 -1.55 14.69
N HIS A 165 0.76 -0.45 15.06
CA HIS A 165 -0.39 0.14 14.36
C HIS A 165 -0.06 0.62 12.94
N CYS A 166 1.13 1.22 12.76
CA CYS A 166 1.63 1.58 11.44
C CYS A 166 1.97 0.34 10.62
N MET A 167 2.54 -0.71 11.25
CA MET A 167 2.86 -1.97 10.59
C MET A 167 1.60 -2.65 10.07
N ASP A 168 0.51 -2.61 10.81
CA ASP A 168 -0.78 -3.15 10.39
C ASP A 168 -1.36 -2.36 9.22
N ALA A 169 -1.36 -1.03 9.31
CA ALA A 169 -1.81 -0.17 8.21
C ALA A 169 -0.98 -0.37 6.94
N GLU A 170 0.36 -0.51 7.05
CA GLU A 170 1.25 -0.81 5.93
C GLU A 170 0.98 -2.20 5.32
N ARG A 171 0.68 -3.19 6.17
CA ARG A 171 0.31 -4.53 5.76
C ARG A 171 -1.00 -4.54 4.97
N TYR A 172 -2.03 -3.80 5.40
CA TYR A 172 -3.30 -3.68 4.69
C TYR A 172 -3.11 -3.11 3.27
N ILE A 173 -2.30 -2.08 3.12
CA ILE A 173 -1.95 -1.52 1.81
C ILE A 173 -1.23 -2.57 0.95
N THR A 174 -0.27 -3.27 1.53
CA THR A 174 0.52 -4.26 0.82
C THR A 174 -0.35 -5.39 0.31
N MET A 175 -1.20 -5.97 1.15
CA MET A 175 -2.15 -7.01 0.73
C MET A 175 -3.06 -6.54 -0.40
N ALA A 176 -3.61 -5.33 -0.30
CA ALA A 176 -4.49 -4.77 -1.32
C ALA A 176 -3.81 -4.60 -2.68
N THR A 177 -2.53 -4.26 -2.69
CA THR A 177 -1.77 -4.10 -3.95
C THR A 177 -1.48 -5.44 -4.61
N TYR A 178 -1.14 -6.48 -3.85
CA TYR A 178 -0.93 -7.83 -4.37
C TYR A 178 -2.24 -8.47 -4.85
N ASP A 179 -3.31 -8.40 -4.08
CA ASP A 179 -4.61 -8.95 -4.46
C ASP A 179 -5.14 -8.32 -5.76
N ASN A 180 -4.91 -7.03 -5.95
CA ASN A 180 -5.27 -6.33 -7.19
C ASN A 180 -4.35 -6.68 -8.36
N TYR A 181 -3.08 -6.99 -8.11
CA TYR A 181 -2.15 -7.43 -9.15
C TYR A 181 -2.51 -8.83 -9.65
N GLU A 182 -2.77 -9.77 -8.76
CA GLU A 182 -3.18 -11.14 -9.13
C GLU A 182 -4.51 -11.17 -9.90
N LYS A 183 -5.46 -10.30 -9.56
CA LYS A 183 -6.73 -10.15 -10.29
C LYS A 183 -6.57 -9.51 -11.67
N LYS A 184 -5.54 -8.68 -11.87
CA LYS A 184 -5.28 -7.95 -13.13
C LYS A 184 -4.31 -8.64 -14.07
N THR A 185 -3.55 -9.63 -13.60
CA THR A 185 -2.79 -10.51 -14.47
C THR A 185 -3.75 -11.52 -15.09
N PRO A 186 -4.22 -11.35 -16.34
CA PRO A 186 -4.92 -12.42 -17.02
C PRO A 186 -3.94 -13.60 -17.06
N LYS A 187 -4.38 -14.80 -16.67
CA LYS A 187 -3.68 -16.02 -17.07
C LYS A 187 -3.45 -15.86 -18.56
N VAL A 188 -2.21 -15.77 -18.99
CA VAL A 188 -1.86 -15.58 -20.40
C VAL A 188 -2.49 -16.75 -21.15
N ALA A 189 -3.65 -16.49 -21.74
CA ALA A 189 -4.17 -17.37 -22.77
C ALA A 189 -3.26 -17.14 -23.98
N GLU A 190 -2.48 -18.15 -24.33
CA GLU A 190 -1.73 -18.18 -25.58
C GLU A 190 -2.68 -17.76 -26.71
N GLY A 191 -2.42 -16.60 -27.32
CA GLY A 191 -3.18 -16.16 -28.49
C GLY A 191 -3.73 -14.74 -28.49
N ILE A 192 -3.53 -13.91 -27.47
CA ILE A 192 -4.03 -12.53 -27.48
C ILE A 192 -3.07 -11.64 -28.25
N LYS A 193 -3.53 -11.12 -29.41
CA LYS A 193 -2.85 -10.03 -30.15
C LYS A 193 -2.61 -8.87 -29.18
N LYS A 194 -1.35 -8.43 -29.09
CA LYS A 194 -0.91 -7.31 -28.27
C LYS A 194 -1.80 -6.09 -28.54
N GLN A 195 -2.60 -5.65 -27.57
CA GLN A 195 -3.36 -4.41 -27.72
C GLN A 195 -2.41 -3.23 -27.81
N GLU A 196 -2.69 -2.32 -28.74
CA GLU A 196 -1.92 -1.10 -28.98
C GLU A 196 -1.91 -0.25 -27.69
N THR A 197 -0.73 0.09 -27.20
CA THR A 197 -0.58 0.95 -26.03
C THR A 197 -1.06 2.38 -26.34
N ARG A 198 -1.42 3.14 -25.29
CA ARG A 198 -1.81 4.55 -25.43
C ARG A 198 -0.74 5.38 -26.13
N HIS A 199 0.53 5.06 -25.91
CA HIS A 199 1.68 5.71 -26.55
C HIS A 199 1.82 5.34 -28.03
N GLU A 200 1.58 4.09 -28.40
CA GLU A 200 1.57 3.63 -29.78
C GLU A 200 0.41 4.25 -30.59
N ARG A 201 -0.79 4.33 -29.96
CA ARG A 201 -1.95 5.03 -30.51
C ARG A 201 -1.66 6.51 -30.75
N TYR A 202 -1.03 7.19 -29.76
CA TYR A 202 -0.64 8.59 -29.90
C TYR A 202 0.38 8.80 -31.02
N ARG A 203 1.43 7.95 -31.12
CA ARG A 203 2.41 7.99 -32.21
C ARG A 203 1.78 7.79 -33.59
N ARG A 204 0.79 6.91 -33.69
CA ARG A 204 0.06 6.67 -34.92
C ARG A 204 -0.75 7.90 -35.36
N LEU A 205 -1.41 8.57 -34.40
CA LEU A 205 -2.20 9.78 -34.69
C LEU A 205 -1.33 10.96 -35.14
N ILE A 206 -0.12 11.11 -34.57
CA ILE A 206 0.79 12.21 -34.96
C ILE A 206 1.51 11.96 -36.28
N LYS A 207 1.85 10.70 -36.59
CA LYS A 207 2.64 10.36 -37.81
C LYS A 207 1.81 10.14 -39.05
N GLY A 208 0.48 10.15 -38.99
CA GLY A 208 -0.42 9.86 -40.11
C GLY A 208 -0.30 8.41 -40.62
N PRO A 209 -1.17 7.99 -41.53
CA PRO A 209 -1.09 6.67 -42.15
C PRO A 209 0.21 6.56 -42.95
N ARG A 210 0.95 5.46 -42.77
CA ARG A 210 2.11 5.16 -43.63
C ARG A 210 1.62 5.09 -45.05
N LYS A 211 2.18 5.93 -45.93
CA LYS A 211 1.94 5.82 -47.39
C LYS A 211 2.33 4.41 -47.81
N GLY A 212 1.36 3.65 -48.25
CA GLY A 212 1.59 2.34 -48.87
C GLY A 212 2.54 2.47 -50.04
N LYS A 213 3.45 1.52 -50.20
CA LYS A 213 4.27 1.38 -51.41
C LYS A 213 3.32 1.24 -52.58
N SER A 214 3.50 2.10 -53.57
CA SER A 214 2.81 2.00 -54.86
C SER A 214 3.18 0.66 -55.50
N GLU A 215 2.20 -0.20 -55.69
CA GLU A 215 2.35 -1.34 -56.59
C GLU A 215 2.46 -0.77 -58.04
N THR A 216 3.63 -0.95 -58.63
CA THR A 216 3.82 -0.71 -60.07
C THR A 216 3.24 -1.91 -60.81
N TRP A 217 2.18 -1.67 -61.53
CA TRP A 217 1.67 -2.59 -62.52
C TRP A 217 2.55 -2.45 -63.77
N ASN A 218 3.14 -3.58 -64.19
CA ASN A 218 3.56 -3.82 -65.59
C ASN A 218 2.59 -4.78 -66.20
#